data_9e92f693e0b837c8e396cdb6bedfde8b
#
_entry.id   9e92f693e0b837c8e396cdb6bedfde8b
#
_cell.length_a   1.000
_cell.length_b   1.000
_cell.length_c   1.000
_cell.angle_alpha   90.00
_cell.angle_beta   90.00
_cell.angle_gamma   90.00
#
_symmetry.space_group_name_H-M   'P 1'
#
loop_
_entity.id
_entity.type
_entity.pdbx_description
1 polymer ?
#
loop_
_entity_poly.entity_id
_entity_poly.type
_entity_poly.pdbx_seq_one_letter_code
_entity_poly.pdbx_strand_id
1 'polypeptide(L)'
;MKQLRVADQQMVEIAKAISQNARVVIMDEPTSSITDKEVDSLFEMIRGLKASGVGIIYISHKMDEIFQICDEMTILRDGTYIDTFKASEIDEDILIRSMVGRDLGVQFPKVNVQIGDPVLEVQHLTRKGQYEDISFKLHKG
;
A
#
# COMPACT_ATOMS: atom_id res chain seq x y z
N MET A 1 1.97 9.76 26.45
CA MET A 1 1.86 9.51 24.99
C MET A 1 2.84 10.33 24.14
N LYS A 2 3.18 11.57 24.48
CA LYS A 2 4.12 12.42 23.67
C LYS A 2 5.56 11.88 23.49
N GLN A 3 5.93 10.78 24.14
CA GLN A 3 7.28 10.18 24.04
C GLN A 3 7.30 8.83 23.28
N LEU A 4 6.15 8.34 22.83
CA LEU A 4 6.08 7.10 22.06
C LEU A 4 6.35 7.36 20.57
N ARG A 5 6.98 6.40 19.88
CA ARG A 5 7.09 6.42 18.42
C ARG A 5 5.68 6.40 17.81
N VAL A 6 5.53 6.88 16.57
CA VAL A 6 4.22 6.93 15.89
C VAL A 6 3.56 5.56 15.83
N ALA A 7 4.34 4.52 15.53
CA ALA A 7 3.88 3.13 15.53
C ALA A 7 3.30 2.69 16.89
N ASP A 8 4.02 2.99 17.98
CA ASP A 8 3.56 2.64 19.34
C ASP A 8 2.27 3.39 19.70
N GLN A 9 2.14 4.66 19.28
CA GLN A 9 0.92 5.45 19.48
C GLN A 9 -0.27 4.82 18.74
N GLN A 10 -0.07 4.38 17.52
CA GLN A 10 -1.10 3.73 16.69
C GLN A 10 -1.58 2.41 17.33
N MET A 11 -0.64 1.59 17.82
CA MET A 11 -0.98 0.36 18.55
C MET A 11 -1.77 0.62 19.83
N VAL A 12 -1.47 1.71 20.56
CA VAL A 12 -2.22 2.12 21.75
C VAL A 12 -3.64 2.56 21.40
N GLU A 13 -3.85 3.31 20.31
CA GLU A 13 -5.20 3.71 19.86
C GLU A 13 -6.03 2.50 19.43
N ILE A 14 -5.43 1.53 18.75
CA ILE A 14 -6.11 0.27 18.41
C ILE A 14 -6.49 -0.50 19.68
N ALA A 15 -5.55 -0.66 20.61
CA ALA A 15 -5.82 -1.35 21.87
C ALA A 15 -6.94 -0.66 22.68
N LYS A 16 -6.98 0.68 22.66
CA LYS A 16 -8.04 1.46 23.28
C LYS A 16 -9.40 1.21 22.63
N ALA A 17 -9.48 1.20 21.29
CA ALA A 17 -10.73 0.89 20.59
C ALA A 17 -11.26 -0.50 20.96
N ILE A 18 -10.37 -1.49 21.04
CA ILE A 18 -10.70 -2.86 21.45
C ILE A 18 -11.22 -2.91 22.89
N SER A 19 -10.59 -2.17 23.81
CA SER A 19 -10.96 -2.18 25.24
C SER A 19 -12.38 -1.67 25.52
N GLN A 20 -13.01 -1.00 24.55
CA GLN A 20 -14.38 -0.46 24.65
C GLN A 20 -15.48 -1.46 24.27
N ASN A 21 -15.17 -2.74 24.09
CA ASN A 21 -16.11 -3.77 23.62
C ASN A 21 -16.84 -3.36 22.33
N ALA A 22 -16.14 -2.72 21.42
CA ALA A 22 -16.69 -2.28 20.14
C ALA A 22 -17.15 -3.50 19.33
N ARG A 23 -18.34 -3.42 18.73
CA ARG A 23 -18.86 -4.43 17.81
C ARG A 23 -18.32 -4.27 16.40
N VAL A 24 -17.88 -3.07 16.07
CA VAL A 24 -17.26 -2.71 14.79
C VAL A 24 -16.04 -1.82 15.06
N VAL A 25 -14.93 -2.12 14.40
CA VAL A 25 -13.71 -1.31 14.44
C VAL A 25 -13.38 -0.85 13.01
N ILE A 26 -13.15 0.45 12.86
CA ILE A 26 -12.73 1.04 11.59
C ILE A 26 -11.25 1.38 11.69
N MET A 27 -10.46 0.87 10.77
CA MET A 27 -9.02 1.09 10.68
C MET A 27 -8.72 1.80 9.35
N ASP A 28 -8.29 3.05 9.43
CA ASP A 28 -7.97 3.87 8.26
C ASP A 28 -6.45 3.97 8.13
N GLU A 29 -5.89 3.38 7.05
CA GLU A 29 -4.46 3.30 6.75
C GLU A 29 -3.59 2.87 7.96
N PRO A 30 -3.94 1.79 8.68
CA PRO A 30 -3.32 1.49 9.98
C PRO A 30 -1.84 1.11 9.89
N THR A 31 -1.36 0.81 8.69
CA THR A 31 0.03 0.37 8.45
C THR A 31 0.94 1.46 7.87
N SER A 32 0.43 2.67 7.67
CA SER A 32 1.17 3.77 7.02
C SER A 32 2.46 4.18 7.75
N SER A 33 2.56 3.92 9.05
CA SER A 33 3.66 4.38 9.91
C SER A 33 4.33 3.27 10.73
N ILE A 34 4.07 2.00 10.39
CA ILE A 34 4.61 0.85 11.11
C ILE A 34 5.49 0.00 10.20
N THR A 35 6.38 -0.80 10.79
CA THR A 35 7.28 -1.72 10.08
C THR A 35 6.56 -3.02 9.71
N ASP A 36 7.08 -3.77 8.73
CA ASP A 36 6.50 -5.06 8.28
C ASP A 36 6.27 -6.03 9.45
N LYS A 37 7.20 -6.10 10.41
CA LYS A 37 7.05 -6.92 11.60
C LYS A 37 5.88 -6.49 12.50
N GLU A 38 5.61 -5.20 12.56
CA GLU A 38 4.48 -4.65 13.32
C GLU A 38 3.17 -4.87 12.56
N VAL A 39 3.20 -4.91 11.21
CA VAL A 39 2.06 -5.30 10.37
C VAL A 39 1.62 -6.72 10.66
N ASP A 40 2.54 -7.68 10.77
CA ASP A 40 2.22 -9.06 11.12
C ASP A 40 1.49 -9.14 12.47
N SER A 41 1.97 -8.39 13.47
CA SER A 41 1.35 -8.34 14.80
C SER A 41 -0.05 -7.72 14.77
N LEU A 42 -0.25 -6.69 13.93
CA LEU A 42 -1.55 -6.08 13.70
C LEU A 42 -2.52 -7.09 13.07
N PHE A 43 -2.08 -7.84 12.06
CA PHE A 43 -2.90 -8.83 11.39
C PHE A 43 -3.31 -9.98 12.29
N GLU A 44 -2.42 -10.45 13.16
CA GLU A 44 -2.76 -11.44 14.20
C GLU A 44 -3.85 -10.90 15.14
N MET A 45 -3.76 -9.64 15.54
CA MET A 45 -4.77 -8.97 16.37
C MET A 45 -6.11 -8.88 15.63
N ILE A 46 -6.12 -8.47 14.37
CA ILE A 46 -7.32 -8.38 13.53
C ILE A 46 -8.00 -9.75 13.41
N ARG A 47 -7.23 -10.82 13.15
CA ARG A 47 -7.76 -12.19 13.09
C ARG A 47 -8.39 -12.61 14.42
N GLY A 48 -7.77 -12.26 15.55
CA GLY A 48 -8.31 -12.51 16.88
C GLY A 48 -9.64 -11.79 17.15
N LEU A 49 -9.73 -10.52 16.77
CA LEU A 49 -10.97 -9.73 16.88
C LEU A 49 -12.09 -10.32 16.02
N LYS A 50 -11.79 -10.65 14.77
CA LYS A 50 -12.70 -11.28 13.84
C LYS A 50 -13.23 -12.61 14.40
N ALA A 51 -12.35 -13.44 14.96
CA ALA A 51 -12.74 -14.72 15.61
C ALA A 51 -13.66 -14.51 16.83
N SER A 52 -13.56 -13.33 17.49
CA SER A 52 -14.45 -12.92 18.59
C SER A 52 -15.76 -12.31 18.14
N GLY A 53 -16.03 -12.23 16.82
CA GLY A 53 -17.26 -11.70 16.24
C GLY A 53 -17.29 -10.18 16.08
N VAL A 54 -16.13 -9.51 16.13
CA VAL A 54 -16.01 -8.07 15.86
C VAL A 54 -15.97 -7.84 14.36
N GLY A 55 -16.80 -6.95 13.83
CA GLY A 55 -16.74 -6.49 12.44
C GLY A 55 -15.55 -5.55 12.25
N ILE A 56 -14.77 -5.74 11.20
CA ILE A 56 -13.63 -4.88 10.88
C ILE A 56 -13.87 -4.19 9.54
N ILE A 57 -13.73 -2.87 9.50
CA ILE A 57 -13.63 -2.09 8.27
C ILE A 57 -12.17 -1.66 8.14
N TYR A 58 -11.49 -2.22 7.15
CA TYR A 58 -10.07 -1.97 6.90
C TYR A 58 -9.91 -1.13 5.64
N ILE A 59 -9.39 0.08 5.77
CA ILE A 59 -9.18 1.01 4.64
C ILE A 59 -7.69 1.06 4.36
N SER A 60 -7.28 0.70 3.15
CA SER A 60 -5.89 0.72 2.70
C SER A 60 -5.81 0.83 1.18
N HIS A 61 -4.68 1.29 0.68
CA HIS A 61 -4.32 1.25 -0.73
C HIS A 61 -3.24 0.17 -1.03
N LYS A 62 -2.82 -0.58 -0.01
CA LYS A 62 -1.82 -1.63 -0.14
C LYS A 62 -2.48 -2.97 -0.46
N MET A 63 -2.37 -3.41 -1.72
CA MET A 63 -3.03 -4.62 -2.21
C MET A 63 -2.64 -5.86 -1.42
N ASP A 64 -1.35 -6.04 -1.14
CA ASP A 64 -0.83 -7.19 -0.38
C ASP A 64 -1.51 -7.34 1.00
N GLU A 65 -1.80 -6.23 1.67
CA GLU A 65 -2.48 -6.22 2.96
C GLU A 65 -3.96 -6.60 2.82
N ILE A 66 -4.63 -6.00 1.83
CA ILE A 66 -6.05 -6.23 1.55
C ILE A 66 -6.30 -7.71 1.27
N PHE A 67 -5.51 -8.33 0.39
CA PHE A 67 -5.65 -9.75 0.07
C PHE A 67 -5.33 -10.70 1.23
N GLN A 68 -4.51 -10.26 2.20
CA GLN A 68 -4.17 -11.08 3.37
C GLN A 68 -5.23 -11.06 4.46
N ILE A 69 -6.01 -9.97 4.60
CA ILE A 69 -6.82 -9.76 5.79
C ILE A 69 -8.32 -9.66 5.53
N CYS A 70 -8.74 -9.22 4.33
CA CYS A 70 -10.14 -8.97 4.00
C CYS A 70 -10.86 -10.23 3.51
N ASP A 71 -12.15 -10.35 3.85
CA ASP A 71 -13.05 -11.35 3.27
C ASP A 71 -13.76 -10.79 2.04
N GLU A 72 -14.14 -9.51 2.11
CA GLU A 72 -14.80 -8.76 1.04
C GLU A 72 -14.10 -7.42 0.83
N MET A 73 -14.08 -6.97 -0.41
CA MET A 73 -13.45 -5.73 -0.82
C MET A 73 -14.46 -4.84 -1.52
N THR A 74 -14.74 -3.68 -0.95
CA THR A 74 -15.61 -2.67 -1.57
C THR A 74 -14.77 -1.55 -2.16
N ILE A 75 -14.99 -1.26 -3.44
CA ILE A 75 -14.26 -0.23 -4.16
C ILE A 75 -15.07 1.04 -4.21
N LEU A 76 -14.47 2.12 -3.74
CA LEU A 76 -14.95 3.48 -3.87
C LEU A 76 -14.01 4.26 -4.78
N ARG A 77 -14.56 5.04 -5.70
CA ARG A 77 -13.81 5.93 -6.58
C ARG A 77 -14.53 7.26 -6.70
N ASP A 78 -13.81 8.36 -6.44
CA ASP A 78 -14.36 9.72 -6.48
C ASP A 78 -15.64 9.87 -5.64
N GLY A 79 -15.69 9.22 -4.47
CA GLY A 79 -16.83 9.21 -3.58
C GLY A 79 -18.02 8.36 -4.04
N THR A 80 -17.86 7.59 -5.12
CA THR A 80 -18.92 6.76 -5.69
C THR A 80 -18.60 5.27 -5.45
N TYR A 81 -19.62 4.50 -5.06
CA TYR A 81 -19.54 3.04 -5.01
C TYR A 81 -19.36 2.48 -6.42
N ILE A 82 -18.39 1.60 -6.60
CA ILE A 82 -18.12 0.93 -7.86
C ILE A 82 -18.61 -0.52 -7.81
N ASP A 83 -18.06 -1.32 -6.91
CA ASP A 83 -18.41 -2.74 -6.77
C ASP A 83 -17.95 -3.30 -5.43
N THR A 84 -18.41 -4.52 -5.10
CA THR A 84 -17.96 -5.31 -3.95
C THR A 84 -17.65 -6.73 -4.41
N PHE A 85 -16.47 -7.20 -4.08
CA PHE A 85 -15.96 -8.53 -4.42
C PHE A 85 -15.60 -9.33 -3.18
N LYS A 86 -15.75 -10.64 -3.24
CA LYS A 86 -15.12 -11.51 -2.25
C LYS A 86 -13.64 -11.66 -2.57
N ALA A 87 -12.79 -11.61 -1.55
CA ALA A 87 -11.34 -11.72 -1.70
C ALA A 87 -10.91 -13.03 -2.42
N SER A 88 -11.70 -14.10 -2.26
CA SER A 88 -11.46 -15.39 -2.90
C SER A 88 -11.86 -15.46 -4.39
N GLU A 89 -12.57 -14.48 -4.90
CA GLU A 89 -13.18 -14.48 -6.24
C GLU A 89 -12.57 -13.43 -7.16
N ILE A 90 -11.65 -12.58 -6.65
CA ILE A 90 -11.02 -11.49 -7.39
C ILE A 90 -9.51 -11.63 -7.38
N ASP A 91 -8.87 -11.28 -8.49
CA ASP A 91 -7.44 -11.07 -8.57
C ASP A 91 -7.05 -9.59 -8.48
N GLU A 92 -5.76 -9.33 -8.29
CA GLU A 92 -5.22 -7.99 -8.13
C GLU A 92 -5.45 -7.13 -9.38
N ASP A 93 -5.35 -7.70 -10.57
CA ASP A 93 -5.53 -6.98 -11.83
C ASP A 93 -6.97 -6.46 -11.97
N ILE A 94 -7.97 -7.28 -11.63
CA ILE A 94 -9.38 -6.88 -11.65
C ILE A 94 -9.63 -5.79 -10.61
N LEU A 95 -9.08 -5.93 -9.40
CA LEU A 95 -9.22 -4.95 -8.34
C LEU A 95 -8.64 -3.58 -8.77
N ILE A 96 -7.43 -3.56 -9.31
CA ILE A 96 -6.77 -2.35 -9.78
C ILE A 96 -7.55 -1.70 -10.93
N ARG A 97 -8.02 -2.46 -11.92
CA ARG A 97 -8.85 -1.95 -13.02
C ARG A 97 -10.12 -1.28 -12.50
N SER A 98 -10.78 -1.88 -11.53
CA SER A 98 -12.00 -1.34 -10.93
C SER A 98 -11.75 -0.04 -10.16
N MET A 99 -10.59 0.07 -9.49
CA MET A 99 -10.17 1.28 -8.79
C MET A 99 -9.82 2.42 -9.75
N VAL A 100 -9.07 2.12 -10.82
CA VAL A 100 -8.59 3.13 -11.78
C VAL A 100 -9.67 3.50 -12.81
N GLY A 101 -10.60 2.58 -13.10
CA GLY A 101 -11.74 2.80 -13.99
C GLY A 101 -11.41 2.82 -15.49
N ARG A 102 -10.23 2.41 -15.86
CA ARG A 102 -9.78 2.21 -17.23
C ARG A 102 -8.86 1.00 -17.30
N ASP A 103 -8.86 0.30 -18.40
CA ASP A 103 -7.81 -0.69 -18.63
C ASP A 103 -6.45 -0.01 -18.44
N LEU A 104 -5.68 -0.47 -17.49
CA LEU A 104 -4.26 -0.19 -17.43
C LEU A 104 -3.64 -0.91 -18.62
N GLY A 105 -3.85 -0.37 -19.82
CA GLY A 105 -2.98 -0.69 -20.94
C GLY A 105 -1.55 -0.52 -20.46
N VAL A 106 -0.59 -1.14 -21.13
CA VAL A 106 0.81 -1.17 -20.72
C VAL A 106 1.17 0.10 -19.94
N GLN A 107 1.42 -0.04 -18.63
CA GLN A 107 1.57 1.07 -17.68
C GLN A 107 2.66 2.07 -18.12
N PHE A 108 3.57 1.59 -18.96
CA PHE A 108 4.58 2.36 -19.67
C PHE A 108 4.67 1.81 -21.11
N PRO A 109 3.82 2.28 -22.05
CA PRO A 109 3.95 1.85 -23.44
C PRO A 109 5.36 2.22 -23.91
N LYS A 110 6.14 1.20 -24.27
CA LYS A 110 7.42 1.43 -24.94
C LYS A 110 7.12 2.09 -26.27
N VAL A 111 7.18 3.41 -26.31
CA VAL A 111 7.16 4.17 -27.54
C VAL A 111 8.55 4.03 -28.14
N ASN A 112 8.65 3.50 -29.36
CA ASN A 112 9.89 3.53 -30.11
C ASN A 112 10.21 4.98 -30.46
N VAL A 113 10.95 5.65 -29.61
CA VAL A 113 11.48 7.00 -29.88
C VAL A 113 12.86 6.87 -30.52
N GLN A 114 13.12 7.69 -31.54
CA GLN A 114 14.50 7.81 -32.02
C GLN A 114 15.35 8.44 -30.91
N ILE A 115 16.38 7.71 -30.49
CA ILE A 115 17.35 8.21 -29.51
C ILE A 115 18.09 9.38 -30.14
N GLY A 116 17.90 10.57 -29.57
CA GLY A 116 18.54 11.79 -30.01
C GLY A 116 19.93 11.99 -29.40
N ASP A 117 20.47 13.21 -29.54
CA ASP A 117 21.77 13.58 -29.02
C ASP A 117 21.83 13.47 -27.47
N PRO A 118 23.01 13.17 -26.90
CA PRO A 118 23.18 13.17 -25.46
C PRO A 118 22.96 14.58 -24.88
N VAL A 119 22.09 14.68 -23.86
CA VAL A 119 21.77 15.92 -23.16
C VAL A 119 22.49 16.04 -21.81
N LEU A 120 22.95 14.90 -21.29
CA LEU A 120 23.76 14.82 -20.07
C LEU A 120 24.74 13.67 -20.19
N GLU A 121 26.00 13.92 -19.91
CA GLU A 121 27.04 12.91 -19.78
C GLU A 121 27.68 13.01 -18.40
N VAL A 122 27.67 11.92 -17.66
CA VAL A 122 28.34 11.80 -16.36
C VAL A 122 29.47 10.82 -16.52
N GLN A 123 30.68 11.19 -16.09
CA GLN A 123 31.89 10.38 -16.17
C GLN A 123 32.56 10.27 -14.80
N HIS A 124 32.90 9.05 -14.40
CA HIS A 124 33.69 8.75 -13.20
C HIS A 124 33.15 9.39 -11.91
N LEU A 125 31.80 9.53 -11.79
CA LEU A 125 31.19 10.12 -10.60
C LEU A 125 31.44 9.20 -9.40
N THR A 126 32.13 9.74 -8.40
CA THR A 126 32.49 9.00 -7.18
C THR A 126 32.15 9.82 -5.95
N ARG A 127 31.53 9.17 -4.96
CA ARG A 127 31.34 9.71 -3.62
C ARG A 127 31.74 8.67 -2.59
N LYS A 128 32.81 8.96 -1.85
CA LYS A 128 33.40 8.05 -0.86
C LYS A 128 32.36 7.47 0.09
N GLY A 129 32.29 6.14 0.13
CA GLY A 129 31.39 5.39 1.01
C GLY A 129 29.95 5.29 0.54
N GLN A 130 29.60 5.79 -0.65
CA GLN A 130 28.25 5.69 -1.22
C GLN A 130 28.24 5.07 -2.62
N TYR A 131 29.06 5.55 -3.55
CA TYR A 131 29.18 5.01 -4.91
C TYR A 131 30.55 5.36 -5.50
N GLU A 132 31.03 4.56 -6.44
CA GLU A 132 32.36 4.70 -7.05
C GLU A 132 32.25 4.46 -8.56
N ASP A 133 32.92 5.32 -9.33
CA ASP A 133 33.11 5.22 -10.79
C ASP A 133 31.82 5.05 -11.61
N ILE A 134 30.78 5.80 -11.29
CA ILE A 134 29.51 5.79 -12.04
C ILE A 134 29.64 6.65 -13.28
N SER A 135 29.39 6.05 -14.45
CA SER A 135 29.37 6.74 -15.74
C SER A 135 28.10 6.39 -16.50
N PHE A 136 27.42 7.39 -17.07
CA PHE A 136 26.23 7.19 -17.91
C PHE A 136 25.98 8.38 -18.83
N LYS A 137 25.18 8.16 -19.87
CA LYS A 137 24.70 9.20 -20.77
C LYS A 137 23.18 9.21 -20.79
N LEU A 138 22.60 10.40 -20.75
CA LEU A 138 21.18 10.63 -20.96
C LEU A 138 20.99 11.22 -22.36
N HIS A 139 20.07 10.65 -23.13
CA HIS A 139 19.75 11.09 -24.46
C HIS A 139 18.39 11.77 -24.51
N LYS A 140 18.18 12.63 -25.49
CA LYS A 140 16.88 13.20 -25.82
C LYS A 140 16.00 12.14 -26.47
N GLY A 141 14.72 12.00 -26.00
CA GLY A 141 13.77 11.06 -26.55
C GLY A 141 12.98 10.34 -25.51
#